data_e7aca82e158fe03acd7438e2432bd37d
#
_entry.id   e7aca82e158fe03acd7438e2432bd37d
#
_cell.length_a   1.000
_cell.length_b   1.000
_cell.length_c   1.000
_cell.angle_alpha   90.00
_cell.angle_beta   90.00
_cell.angle_gamma   90.00
#
_symmetry.space_group_name_H-M   'P 1'
#
loop_
_entity.id
_entity.type
_entity.pdbx_description
1 polymer ?
#
loop_
_entity_poly.entity_id
_entity_poly.type
_entity_poly.pdbx_seq_one_letter_code
_entity_poly.pdbx_strand_id
1 'polypeptide(L)'
;RRVLFRSRYILYAPCGSEFARMAVKRGFSIWEEAFADRAYDPGGTLVSRSESGAVLTDPESVAQQVLEMVRGNRVQCSDGSFYEMTPTTICLHGDNPKAIVILKYLTERLSKAAIPLVK
;
A
#
# COMPACT_ATOMS: atom_id res chain seq x y z
N ARG A 1 0.00 -31.21 -5.09
CA ARG A 1 0.03 -31.14 -4.19
C ARG A 1 -0.85 -30.34 -3.50
N ARG A 2 -0.97 -29.69 -2.79
CA ARG A 2 -1.75 -28.92 -2.04
C ARG A 2 -2.25 -27.77 -2.77
N VAL A 3 -2.29 -27.76 -4.03
CA VAL A 3 -2.68 -26.64 -4.87
C VAL A 3 -4.12 -26.21 -4.59
N LEU A 4 -5.01 -27.16 -4.40
CA LEU A 4 -6.40 -26.83 -4.10
C LEU A 4 -6.56 -25.98 -2.87
N PHE A 5 -5.85 -26.34 -1.80
CA PHE A 5 -5.92 -25.60 -0.58
C PHE A 5 -5.38 -24.18 -0.77
N ARG A 6 -4.24 -24.06 -1.41
CA ARG A 6 -3.63 -22.75 -1.60
C ARG A 6 -4.45 -21.82 -2.46
N SER A 7 -5.10 -22.37 -3.49
CA SER A 7 -5.88 -21.53 -4.41
C SER A 7 -7.14 -20.97 -3.77
N ARG A 8 -7.51 -21.43 -2.58
CA ARG A 8 -8.70 -20.92 -1.89
C ARG A 8 -8.43 -19.66 -1.12
N TYR A 9 -7.18 -19.31 -0.90
CA TYR A 9 -6.81 -18.18 -0.08
C TYR A 9 -5.90 -17.25 -0.84
N ILE A 10 -6.08 -15.96 -0.60
CA ILE A 10 -5.21 -14.93 -1.14
C ILE A 10 -4.43 -14.36 0.03
N LEU A 11 -3.10 -14.38 -0.08
CA LEU A 11 -2.26 -13.80 0.95
C LEU A 11 -1.97 -12.35 0.59
N TYR A 12 -2.09 -11.47 1.57
CA TYR A 12 -1.65 -10.09 1.41
C TYR A 12 -0.18 -10.04 1.81
N ALA A 13 0.64 -9.53 0.94
CA ALA A 13 2.09 -9.47 1.17
C ALA A 13 2.58 -8.08 0.81
N PRO A 14 3.51 -7.53 1.60
CA PRO A 14 4.03 -6.19 1.28
C PRO A 14 4.59 -6.16 -0.12
N CYS A 15 4.27 -5.11 -0.84
CA CYS A 15 4.59 -4.98 -2.25
C CYS A 15 6.10 -5.07 -2.47
N GLY A 16 6.52 -5.98 -3.36
CA GLY A 16 7.93 -6.17 -3.68
C GLY A 16 8.77 -6.85 -2.61
N SER A 17 8.14 -7.39 -1.57
CA SER A 17 8.87 -7.98 -0.45
C SER A 17 9.36 -9.38 -0.77
N GLU A 18 10.32 -9.82 0.04
CA GLU A 18 10.80 -11.20 -0.03
C GLU A 18 9.67 -12.17 0.27
N PHE A 19 8.80 -11.82 1.21
CA PHE A 19 7.65 -12.64 1.53
C PHE A 19 6.74 -12.82 0.32
N ALA A 20 6.48 -11.73 -0.42
CA ALA A 20 5.65 -11.81 -1.62
C ALA A 20 6.27 -12.75 -2.65
N ARG A 21 7.57 -12.60 -2.88
CA ARG A 21 8.28 -13.41 -3.86
C ARG A 21 8.26 -14.89 -3.46
N MET A 22 8.49 -15.18 -2.19
CA MET A 22 8.49 -16.55 -1.70
C MET A 22 7.11 -17.18 -1.77
N ALA A 23 6.07 -16.41 -1.47
CA ALA A 23 4.70 -16.92 -1.51
C ALA A 23 4.31 -17.33 -2.94
N VAL A 24 4.65 -16.49 -3.91
CA VAL A 24 4.38 -16.81 -5.32
C VAL A 24 5.16 -18.06 -5.72
N LYS A 25 6.42 -18.13 -5.34
CA LYS A 25 7.25 -19.28 -5.67
C LYS A 25 6.68 -20.57 -5.11
N ARG A 26 6.01 -20.49 -3.98
CA ARG A 26 5.40 -21.65 -3.34
C ARG A 26 3.97 -21.92 -3.80
N GLY A 27 3.49 -21.20 -4.80
CA GLY A 27 2.20 -21.46 -5.41
C GLY A 27 1.01 -20.76 -4.76
N PHE A 28 1.26 -19.81 -3.86
CA PHE A 28 0.17 -19.04 -3.28
C PHE A 28 -0.25 -17.90 -4.20
N SER A 29 -1.55 -17.62 -4.21
CA SER A 29 -2.06 -16.40 -4.82
C SER A 29 -1.83 -15.27 -3.84
N ILE A 30 -1.31 -14.13 -4.31
CA ILE A 30 -1.06 -13.01 -3.43
C ILE A 30 -1.68 -11.74 -3.99
N TRP A 31 -1.98 -10.82 -3.08
CA TRP A 31 -2.21 -9.43 -3.42
C TRP A 31 -1.07 -8.65 -2.79
N GLU A 32 -0.45 -7.80 -3.58
CA GLU A 32 0.67 -7.00 -3.10
C GLU A 32 0.15 -5.74 -2.45
N GLU A 33 0.49 -5.59 -1.19
CA GLU A 33 -0.07 -4.56 -0.33
C GLU A 33 0.88 -3.38 -0.19
N ALA A 34 0.34 -2.16 -0.34
CA ALA A 34 1.05 -0.95 0.03
C ALA A 34 0.23 -0.22 1.08
N PHE A 35 0.88 0.71 1.77
CA PHE A 35 0.25 1.40 2.89
C PHE A 35 0.01 2.85 2.54
N ALA A 36 -1.25 3.27 2.65
CA ALA A 36 -1.64 4.62 2.29
C ALA A 36 -1.05 5.66 3.23
N ASP A 37 -0.96 5.32 4.50
CA ASP A 37 -0.65 6.28 5.56
C ASP A 37 0.69 6.05 6.25
N ARG A 38 1.63 5.42 5.55
CA ARG A 38 2.97 5.19 6.08
C ARG A 38 4.01 5.78 5.14
N ALA A 39 5.04 6.38 5.71
CA ALA A 39 6.18 6.87 4.94
C ALA A 39 7.10 5.72 4.56
N TYR A 40 7.73 5.83 3.42
CA TYR A 40 8.63 4.81 2.89
C TYR A 40 10.06 5.31 2.87
N ASP A 41 10.99 4.41 3.15
CA ASP A 41 12.42 4.66 2.98
C ASP A 41 12.86 4.25 1.58
N PRO A 42 14.00 4.76 1.12
CA PRO A 42 14.58 4.27 -0.13
C PRO A 42 14.75 2.76 -0.08
N GLY A 43 14.36 2.09 -1.16
CA GLY A 43 14.38 0.63 -1.19
C GLY A 43 13.03 0.00 -0.89
N GLY A 44 12.03 0.82 -0.53
CA GLY A 44 10.66 0.33 -0.41
C GLY A 44 10.26 -0.20 0.96
N THR A 45 11.12 -0.06 1.97
CA THR A 45 10.75 -0.43 3.33
C THR A 45 10.06 0.73 4.02
N LEU A 46 9.30 0.43 5.07
CA LEU A 46 8.59 1.48 5.82
C LEU A 46 9.55 2.16 6.79
N VAL A 47 9.37 3.47 6.93
CA VAL A 47 10.08 4.24 7.95
C VAL A 47 9.62 3.72 9.32
N SER A 48 10.56 3.59 10.26
CA SER A 48 10.26 3.12 11.61
C SER A 48 9.21 4.03 12.26
N ARG A 49 8.22 3.44 12.93
CA ARG A 49 7.18 4.20 13.60
C ARG A 49 7.72 5.11 14.69
N SER A 50 8.93 4.85 15.17
CA SER A 50 9.54 5.69 16.18
C SER A 50 10.05 7.03 15.62
N GLU A 51 10.12 7.16 14.30
CA GLU A 51 10.59 8.38 13.68
C GLU A 51 9.44 9.33 13.39
N SER A 52 9.73 10.62 13.51
CA SER A 52 8.77 11.65 13.17
C SER A 52 8.41 11.56 11.69
N GLY A 53 7.12 11.69 11.38
CA GLY A 53 6.68 11.63 10.00
C GLY A 53 6.48 10.23 9.44
N ALA A 54 6.70 9.20 10.26
CA ALA A 54 6.53 7.82 9.81
C ALA A 54 5.08 7.48 9.48
N VAL A 55 4.14 8.11 10.18
CA VAL A 55 2.71 7.92 9.95
C VAL A 55 2.15 9.21 9.35
N LEU A 56 1.50 9.09 8.22
CA LEU A 56 0.91 10.25 7.54
C LEU A 56 -0.49 10.49 8.11
N THR A 57 -0.76 11.70 8.54
CA THR A 57 -2.05 12.05 9.13
C THR A 57 -2.78 13.13 8.34
N ASP A 58 -2.14 13.72 7.36
CA ASP A 58 -2.76 14.72 6.51
C ASP A 58 -3.49 14.04 5.34
N PRO A 59 -4.82 14.22 5.22
CA PRO A 59 -5.57 13.53 4.16
C PRO A 59 -5.06 13.80 2.75
N GLU A 60 -4.61 15.02 2.48
CA GLU A 60 -4.11 15.35 1.14
C GLU A 60 -2.80 14.62 0.85
N SER A 61 -1.91 14.55 1.84
CA SER A 61 -0.64 13.83 1.67
C SER A 61 -0.87 12.36 1.40
N VAL A 62 -1.82 11.76 2.12
CA VAL A 62 -2.17 10.35 1.92
C VAL A 62 -2.74 10.15 0.52
N ALA A 63 -3.64 11.03 0.10
CA ALA A 63 -4.25 10.91 -1.24
C ALA A 63 -3.20 11.05 -2.34
N GLN A 64 -2.27 11.97 -2.18
CA GLN A 64 -1.18 12.13 -3.14
C GLN A 64 -0.35 10.86 -3.24
N GLN A 65 -0.01 10.29 -2.10
CA GLN A 65 0.78 9.06 -2.08
C GLN A 65 0.06 7.91 -2.78
N VAL A 66 -1.23 7.73 -2.49
CA VAL A 66 -2.00 6.65 -3.10
C VAL A 66 -2.13 6.86 -4.61
N LEU A 67 -2.39 8.11 -5.05
CA LEU A 67 -2.50 8.38 -6.48
C LEU A 67 -1.19 8.11 -7.20
N GLU A 68 -0.08 8.44 -6.56
CA GLU A 68 1.24 8.15 -7.13
C GLU A 68 1.44 6.64 -7.27
N MET A 69 1.03 5.87 -6.26
CA MET A 69 1.13 4.41 -6.31
C MET A 69 0.26 3.82 -7.42
N VAL A 70 -0.98 4.28 -7.52
CA VAL A 70 -1.94 3.66 -8.43
C VAL A 70 -1.73 4.10 -9.87
N ARG A 71 -1.44 5.37 -10.09
CA ARG A 71 -1.25 5.90 -11.44
C ARG A 71 0.19 5.89 -11.88
N GLY A 72 1.10 6.22 -10.97
CA GLY A 72 2.51 6.35 -11.29
C GLY A 72 3.32 5.09 -11.05
N ASN A 73 2.73 4.08 -10.43
CA ASN A 73 3.42 2.84 -10.09
C ASN A 73 4.69 3.08 -9.29
N ARG A 74 4.62 4.02 -8.33
CA ARG A 74 5.78 4.38 -7.53
C ARG A 74 5.35 5.08 -6.26
N VAL A 75 6.25 5.13 -5.29
CA VAL A 75 6.04 5.88 -4.05
C VAL A 75 7.23 6.78 -3.83
N GLN A 76 6.97 7.99 -3.34
CA GLN A 76 8.06 8.88 -2.98
C GLN A 76 8.59 8.52 -1.61
N CYS A 77 9.90 8.37 -1.51
CA CYS A 77 10.56 7.96 -0.28
C CYS A 77 10.97 9.16 0.57
N SER A 78 11.40 8.89 1.80
CA SER A 78 11.72 9.93 2.76
C SER A 78 12.84 10.87 2.30
N ASP A 79 13.71 10.41 1.42
CA ASP A 79 14.80 11.24 0.88
C ASP A 79 14.40 11.96 -0.41
N GLY A 80 13.15 11.87 -0.83
CA GLY A 80 12.66 12.50 -2.05
C GLY A 80 12.80 11.66 -3.29
N SER A 81 13.51 10.53 -3.23
CA SER A 81 13.62 9.62 -4.36
C SER A 81 12.32 8.84 -4.54
N PHE A 82 12.22 8.11 -5.63
CA PHE A 82 11.03 7.29 -5.91
C PHE A 82 11.43 5.83 -5.94
N TYR A 83 10.52 4.99 -5.43
CA TYR A 83 10.67 3.54 -5.47
C TYR A 83 9.52 2.97 -6.29
N GLU A 84 9.83 2.17 -7.31
CA GLU A 84 8.81 1.57 -8.17
C GLU A 84 8.06 0.48 -7.42
N MET A 85 6.73 0.51 -7.51
CA MET A 85 5.89 -0.53 -6.94
C MET A 85 4.54 -0.53 -7.67
N THR A 86 3.94 -1.71 -7.77
CA THR A 86 2.64 -1.86 -8.41
C THR A 86 1.72 -2.59 -7.46
N PRO A 87 1.23 -1.90 -6.42
CA PRO A 87 0.37 -2.57 -5.46
C PRO A 87 -0.97 -2.96 -6.07
N THR A 88 -1.53 -4.05 -5.59
CA THR A 88 -2.86 -4.49 -5.97
C THR A 88 -3.86 -4.27 -4.86
N THR A 89 -3.42 -3.92 -3.67
CA THR A 89 -4.30 -3.52 -2.58
C THR A 89 -3.62 -2.46 -1.73
N ILE A 90 -4.42 -1.57 -1.18
CA ILE A 90 -3.93 -0.45 -0.37
C ILE A 90 -4.52 -0.57 1.03
N CYS A 91 -3.66 -0.51 2.03
CA CYS A 91 -4.07 -0.58 3.42
C CYS A 91 -4.07 0.80 4.06
N LEU A 92 -5.12 1.10 4.79
CA LEU A 92 -5.19 2.28 5.65
C LEU A 92 -5.37 1.78 7.07
N HIS A 93 -4.50 2.22 7.98
CA HIS A 93 -4.50 1.69 9.34
C HIS A 93 -5.60 2.29 10.20
N GLY A 94 -6.36 1.41 10.87
CA GLY A 94 -7.47 1.85 11.72
C GLY A 94 -7.04 2.56 12.99
N ASP A 95 -5.79 2.37 13.42
CA ASP A 95 -5.27 3.04 14.60
C ASP A 95 -4.67 4.42 14.28
N ASN A 96 -4.73 4.84 13.03
CA ASN A 96 -4.36 6.20 12.66
C ASN A 96 -5.41 7.13 13.24
N PRO A 97 -5.03 8.16 14.01
CA PRO A 97 -6.01 9.04 14.65
C PRO A 97 -6.91 9.78 13.67
N LYS A 98 -6.50 9.87 12.41
CA LYS A 98 -7.29 10.52 11.37
C LYS A 98 -7.89 9.53 10.38
N ALA A 99 -7.94 8.25 10.73
CA ALA A 99 -8.33 7.19 9.80
C ALA A 99 -9.67 7.47 9.09
N ILE A 100 -10.68 7.88 9.83
CA ILE A 100 -12.02 8.12 9.24
C ILE A 100 -11.98 9.29 8.27
N VAL A 101 -11.34 10.38 8.66
CA VAL A 101 -11.24 11.57 7.81
C VAL A 101 -10.45 11.24 6.54
N ILE A 102 -9.34 10.52 6.71
CA ILE A 102 -8.52 10.12 5.57
C ILE A 102 -9.31 9.21 4.65
N LEU A 103 -10.03 8.25 5.19
CA LEU A 103 -10.80 7.32 4.37
C LEU A 103 -11.83 8.04 3.51
N LYS A 104 -12.57 8.96 4.11
CA LYS A 104 -13.57 9.73 3.36
C LYS A 104 -12.92 10.57 2.26
N TYR A 105 -11.85 11.27 2.61
CA TYR A 105 -11.16 12.12 1.65
C TYR A 105 -10.58 11.29 0.51
N LEU A 106 -9.94 10.18 0.85
CA LEU A 106 -9.31 9.31 -0.13
C LEU A 106 -10.33 8.72 -1.11
N THR A 107 -11.46 8.21 -0.60
CA THR A 107 -12.48 7.65 -1.47
C THR A 107 -13.03 8.69 -2.43
N GLU A 108 -13.22 9.92 -1.97
CA GLU A 108 -13.65 10.99 -2.85
C GLU A 108 -12.62 11.31 -3.93
N ARG A 109 -11.35 11.38 -3.54
CA ARG A 109 -10.28 11.67 -4.50
C ARG A 109 -10.13 10.56 -5.53
N LEU A 110 -10.25 9.30 -5.11
CA LEU A 110 -10.18 8.18 -6.04
C LEU A 110 -11.37 8.20 -7.00
N SER A 111 -12.53 8.52 -6.51
CA SER A 111 -13.73 8.62 -7.35
C SER A 111 -13.57 9.70 -8.41
N LYS A 112 -13.10 10.89 -8.01
CA LYS A 112 -12.86 11.98 -8.94
C LYS A 112 -11.80 11.63 -9.97
N ALA A 113 -10.86 10.79 -9.60
CA ALA A 113 -9.79 10.36 -10.49
C ALA A 113 -10.21 9.18 -11.36
N ALA A 114 -11.47 8.74 -11.26
CA ALA A 114 -12.02 7.61 -11.99
C ALA A 114 -11.28 6.30 -11.71
N ILE A 115 -10.83 6.13 -10.47
CA ILE A 115 -10.18 4.91 -10.03
C ILE A 115 -11.21 4.12 -9.22
N PRO A 116 -11.73 3.01 -9.76
CA PRO A 116 -12.76 2.25 -9.06
C PRO A 116 -12.17 1.39 -7.97
N LEU A 117 -12.95 1.16 -6.92
CA LEU A 117 -12.58 0.21 -5.88
C LEU A 117 -13.22 -1.12 -6.18
N VAL A 118 -12.46 -2.19 -5.98
CA VAL A 118 -12.99 -3.54 -6.13
C VAL A 118 -13.84 -3.87 -4.92
N LYS A 119 -15.00 -4.45 -5.17
CA LYS A 119 -15.92 -4.79 -4.10
C LYS A 119 -15.89 -6.27 -3.78
#